data_89b796a01179a9d18fe90004ea7036e6
#
_entry.id   89b796a01179a9d18fe90004ea7036e6
#
_cell.length_a   1.000
_cell.length_b   1.000
_cell.length_c   1.000
_cell.angle_alpha   90.00
_cell.angle_beta   90.00
_cell.angle_gamma   90.00
#
_symmetry.space_group_name_H-M   'P 1'
#
loop_
_entity.id
_entity.type
_entity.pdbx_description
1 polymer ?
#
loop_
_entity_poly.entity_id
_entity_poly.type
_entity_poly.pdbx_seq_one_letter_code
_entity_poly.pdbx_strand_id
1 'polypeptide(L)'
;NKTLLQKEHIRIPDNDWTWDEFYSLCEQLTRDTDGDGIIDQFGVYDYGWEEALVANGCSLFSEDGQHCLLNQSAQESAVQFARKIYQLNAGTDLSEKTFDEGRVAFRPMLFSEYRSYEPYPWRIKRSSNFEWDCIAMPSGTSAGGGNYSRLSTLMLGISQRTKHSRLSWELLKTIASTEEMQTMVYTELSGVSALHSVTESAQVERLLQLDSQDTASRGMSTLPAIMEDTLATPRFVRYHQAMERADRLITEAMSADKNFELQLLQIQQQLDITLTS
;
A
#
# COMPACT_ATOMS: atom_id res chain seq x y z
N ASN A 1 3.92 -14.04 -2.75
CA ASN A 1 4.03 -15.47 -2.41
C ASN A 1 4.79 -16.23 -3.51
N LYS A 2 6.11 -16.40 -3.31
CA LYS A 2 6.99 -17.10 -4.28
C LYS A 2 6.62 -18.56 -4.45
N THR A 3 6.29 -19.22 -3.36
CA THR A 3 5.92 -20.65 -3.38
C THR A 3 4.71 -20.90 -4.26
N LEU A 4 3.69 -20.01 -4.18
CA LEU A 4 2.49 -20.12 -5.01
C LEU A 4 2.80 -19.88 -6.49
N LEU A 5 3.57 -18.82 -6.80
CA LEU A 5 3.97 -18.52 -8.18
C LEU A 5 4.79 -19.65 -8.79
N GLN A 6 5.72 -20.26 -8.03
CA GLN A 6 6.51 -21.41 -8.47
C GLN A 6 5.66 -22.66 -8.71
N LYS A 7 4.71 -22.93 -7.80
CA LYS A 7 3.73 -24.03 -7.96
C LYS A 7 2.94 -23.91 -9.26
N GLU A 8 2.58 -22.69 -9.61
CA GLU A 8 1.80 -22.38 -10.81
C GLU A 8 2.66 -22.16 -12.06
N HIS A 9 3.98 -22.36 -11.97
CA HIS A 9 4.95 -22.13 -13.05
C HIS A 9 4.93 -20.68 -13.59
N ILE A 10 4.63 -19.72 -12.72
CA ILE A 10 4.59 -18.29 -13.03
C ILE A 10 5.92 -17.67 -12.65
N ARG A 11 6.50 -16.89 -13.57
CA ARG A 11 7.68 -16.09 -13.29
C ARG A 11 7.31 -15.00 -12.30
N ILE A 12 8.18 -14.76 -11.30
CA ILE A 12 8.05 -13.62 -10.38
C ILE A 12 8.16 -12.33 -11.20
N PRO A 13 7.20 -11.40 -11.09
CA PRO A 13 7.27 -10.12 -11.80
C PRO A 13 8.51 -9.31 -11.41
N ASP A 14 8.97 -8.47 -12.31
CA ASP A 14 10.03 -7.49 -12.05
C ASP A 14 9.41 -6.18 -11.51
N ASN A 15 10.24 -5.24 -11.02
CA ASN A 15 9.76 -4.01 -10.39
C ASN A 15 9.12 -3.00 -11.36
N ASP A 16 9.18 -3.24 -12.66
CA ASP A 16 8.60 -2.41 -13.73
C ASP A 16 7.29 -2.96 -14.32
N TRP A 17 6.68 -3.91 -13.60
CA TRP A 17 5.42 -4.52 -14.03
C TRP A 17 4.23 -3.55 -14.05
N THR A 18 3.22 -3.89 -14.86
CA THR A 18 2.08 -3.05 -15.16
C THR A 18 0.76 -3.59 -14.59
N TRP A 19 -0.29 -2.78 -14.58
CA TRP A 19 -1.64 -3.22 -14.25
C TRP A 19 -2.17 -4.34 -15.13
N ASP A 20 -1.82 -4.35 -16.42
CA ASP A 20 -2.27 -5.40 -17.33
C ASP A 20 -1.64 -6.75 -16.96
N GLU A 21 -0.34 -6.75 -16.64
CA GLU A 21 0.35 -7.93 -16.14
C GLU A 21 -0.20 -8.37 -14.78
N PHE A 22 -0.38 -7.43 -13.86
CA PHE A 22 -0.94 -7.72 -12.55
C PHE A 22 -2.34 -8.32 -12.63
N TYR A 23 -3.24 -7.73 -13.43
CA TYR A 23 -4.59 -8.25 -13.62
C TYR A 23 -4.57 -9.65 -14.23
N SER A 24 -3.77 -9.86 -15.28
CA SER A 24 -3.64 -11.16 -15.94
C SER A 24 -3.16 -12.26 -14.99
N LEU A 25 -2.19 -11.94 -14.12
CA LEU A 25 -1.72 -12.88 -13.09
C LEU A 25 -2.80 -13.13 -12.04
N CYS A 26 -3.50 -12.10 -11.58
CA CYS A 26 -4.59 -12.27 -10.62
C CYS A 26 -5.73 -13.12 -11.18
N GLU A 27 -6.12 -12.91 -12.44
CA GLU A 27 -7.15 -13.71 -13.12
C GLU A 27 -6.71 -15.18 -13.27
N GLN A 28 -5.48 -15.44 -13.67
CA GLN A 28 -4.94 -16.78 -13.81
C GLN A 28 -4.88 -17.54 -12.46
N LEU A 29 -4.57 -16.83 -11.38
CA LEU A 29 -4.35 -17.39 -10.05
C LEU A 29 -5.62 -17.54 -9.22
N THR A 30 -6.70 -16.82 -9.56
CA THR A 30 -7.98 -16.89 -8.84
C THR A 30 -8.80 -18.04 -9.39
N ARG A 31 -8.81 -19.17 -8.67
CA ARG A 31 -9.47 -20.40 -9.15
C ARG A 31 -9.79 -21.39 -8.05
N ASP A 32 -10.67 -22.31 -8.37
CA ASP A 32 -10.93 -23.56 -7.66
C ASP A 32 -9.82 -24.56 -8.02
N THR A 33 -9.04 -25.02 -7.04
CA THR A 33 -7.90 -25.92 -7.28
C THR A 33 -8.22 -27.40 -7.02
N ASP A 34 -9.30 -27.69 -6.27
CA ASP A 34 -9.70 -29.06 -5.92
C ASP A 34 -10.98 -29.52 -6.67
N GLY A 35 -11.66 -28.63 -7.37
CA GLY A 35 -12.81 -28.95 -8.24
C GLY A 35 -14.14 -29.07 -7.50
N ASP A 36 -14.24 -28.51 -6.30
CA ASP A 36 -15.47 -28.55 -5.51
C ASP A 36 -16.49 -27.44 -5.87
N GLY A 37 -16.11 -26.54 -6.75
CA GLY A 37 -16.90 -25.39 -7.21
C GLY A 37 -16.72 -24.13 -6.36
N ILE A 38 -15.81 -24.16 -5.39
CA ILE A 38 -15.49 -23.02 -4.52
C ILE A 38 -14.07 -22.53 -4.85
N ILE A 39 -13.89 -21.23 -5.04
CA ILE A 39 -12.57 -20.65 -5.25
C ILE A 39 -11.78 -20.74 -3.94
N ASP A 40 -10.63 -21.40 -3.96
CA ASP A 40 -9.76 -21.65 -2.82
C ASP A 40 -8.34 -21.08 -2.98
N GLN A 41 -7.96 -20.61 -4.17
CA GLN A 41 -6.73 -19.91 -4.50
C GLN A 41 -7.04 -18.56 -5.11
N PHE A 42 -6.29 -17.51 -4.75
CA PHE A 42 -6.57 -16.12 -5.11
C PHE A 42 -5.34 -15.40 -5.62
N GLY A 43 -5.55 -14.52 -6.61
CA GLY A 43 -4.49 -13.68 -7.16
C GLY A 43 -4.04 -12.62 -6.17
N VAL A 44 -4.98 -11.90 -5.56
CA VAL A 44 -4.65 -10.78 -4.67
C VAL A 44 -5.61 -10.65 -3.50
N TYR A 45 -5.08 -10.21 -2.37
CA TYR A 45 -5.82 -9.75 -1.19
C TYR A 45 -5.47 -8.30 -0.89
N ASP A 46 -6.45 -7.50 -0.48
CA ASP A 46 -6.30 -6.14 0.05
C ASP A 46 -5.77 -5.09 -0.96
N TYR A 47 -6.09 -5.28 -2.25
CA TYR A 47 -5.83 -4.28 -3.28
C TYR A 47 -7.13 -3.53 -3.61
N GLY A 48 -7.26 -2.35 -3.05
CA GLY A 48 -8.46 -1.53 -3.17
C GLY A 48 -8.31 -0.33 -4.11
N TRP A 49 -9.30 0.54 -4.09
CA TRP A 49 -9.33 1.76 -4.89
C TRP A 49 -8.25 2.78 -4.45
N GLU A 50 -7.88 2.80 -3.19
CA GLU A 50 -6.81 3.66 -2.68
C GLU A 50 -5.44 3.24 -3.22
N GLU A 51 -5.14 1.94 -3.22
CA GLU A 51 -3.92 1.38 -3.80
C GLU A 51 -3.84 1.67 -5.29
N ALA A 52 -4.96 1.53 -6.00
CA ALA A 52 -5.03 1.83 -7.43
C ALA A 52 -4.81 3.32 -7.72
N LEU A 53 -5.39 4.25 -6.94
CA LEU A 53 -5.12 5.68 -7.10
C LEU A 53 -3.63 5.99 -6.94
N VAL A 54 -3.01 5.48 -5.88
CA VAL A 54 -1.59 5.71 -5.62
C VAL A 54 -0.75 5.11 -6.75
N ALA A 55 -0.97 3.86 -7.12
CA ALA A 55 -0.24 3.19 -8.21
C ALA A 55 -0.39 3.92 -9.56
N ASN A 56 -1.47 4.67 -9.76
CA ASN A 56 -1.69 5.52 -10.94
C ASN A 56 -1.11 6.94 -10.78
N GLY A 57 -0.38 7.22 -9.71
CA GLY A 57 0.25 8.51 -9.46
C GLY A 57 -0.74 9.63 -9.14
N CYS A 58 -1.94 9.32 -8.63
CA CYS A 58 -2.98 10.31 -8.41
C CYS A 58 -3.60 10.24 -7.01
N SER A 59 -4.17 11.37 -6.58
CA SER A 59 -4.88 11.54 -5.32
C SER A 59 -6.38 11.72 -5.56
N LEU A 60 -7.21 11.33 -4.59
CA LEU A 60 -8.66 11.52 -4.67
C LEU A 60 -9.07 13.00 -4.51
N PHE A 61 -8.31 13.74 -3.71
CA PHE A 61 -8.61 15.14 -3.39
C PHE A 61 -7.47 16.06 -3.85
N SER A 62 -7.81 17.31 -4.14
CA SER A 62 -6.83 18.38 -4.36
C SER A 62 -6.00 18.63 -3.09
N GLU A 63 -4.80 19.16 -3.25
CA GLU A 63 -3.88 19.43 -2.12
C GLU A 63 -4.48 20.39 -1.09
N ASP A 64 -5.26 21.36 -1.53
CA ASP A 64 -5.95 22.33 -0.67
C ASP A 64 -7.23 21.77 -0.01
N GLY A 65 -7.65 20.56 -0.37
CA GLY A 65 -8.84 19.90 0.15
C GLY A 65 -10.15 20.56 -0.26
N GLN A 66 -10.18 21.32 -1.36
CA GLN A 66 -11.38 22.01 -1.82
C GLN A 66 -12.18 21.20 -2.84
N HIS A 67 -11.55 20.26 -3.54
CA HIS A 67 -12.16 19.52 -4.64
C HIS A 67 -11.89 18.03 -4.56
N CYS A 68 -12.92 17.25 -4.88
CA CYS A 68 -12.78 15.84 -5.22
C CYS A 68 -12.43 15.71 -6.72
N LEU A 69 -11.39 14.91 -7.02
CA LEU A 69 -10.86 14.77 -8.37
C LEU A 69 -11.36 13.50 -9.11
N LEU A 70 -12.35 12.83 -8.55
CA LEU A 70 -12.81 11.50 -8.99
C LEU A 70 -13.28 11.45 -10.45
N ASN A 71 -13.71 12.60 -11.02
CA ASN A 71 -14.12 12.73 -12.43
C ASN A 71 -12.96 12.95 -13.41
N GLN A 72 -11.73 12.96 -12.94
CA GLN A 72 -10.59 13.07 -13.83
C GLN A 72 -10.20 11.69 -14.36
N SER A 73 -9.73 11.63 -15.60
CA SER A 73 -9.48 10.35 -16.29
C SER A 73 -8.52 9.41 -15.56
N ALA A 74 -7.52 9.96 -14.87
CA ALA A 74 -6.57 9.16 -14.10
C ALA A 74 -7.23 8.50 -12.88
N GLN A 75 -8.02 9.26 -12.11
CA GLN A 75 -8.74 8.77 -10.94
C GLN A 75 -9.85 7.79 -11.33
N GLU A 76 -10.59 8.11 -12.39
CA GLU A 76 -11.62 7.23 -12.92
C GLU A 76 -11.02 5.89 -13.37
N SER A 77 -9.94 5.91 -14.15
CA SER A 77 -9.23 4.69 -14.57
C SER A 77 -8.74 3.85 -13.39
N ALA A 78 -8.24 4.50 -12.33
CA ALA A 78 -7.77 3.81 -11.14
C ALA A 78 -8.91 3.08 -10.41
N VAL A 79 -10.03 3.75 -10.20
CA VAL A 79 -11.18 3.14 -9.51
C VAL A 79 -11.85 2.06 -10.39
N GLN A 80 -11.88 2.24 -11.71
CA GLN A 80 -12.33 1.21 -12.65
C GLN A 80 -11.41 -0.03 -12.59
N PHE A 81 -10.10 0.16 -12.51
CA PHE A 81 -9.16 -0.95 -12.35
C PHE A 81 -9.36 -1.68 -11.01
N ALA A 82 -9.48 -0.95 -9.91
CA ALA A 82 -9.79 -1.54 -8.61
C ALA A 82 -11.08 -2.36 -8.63
N ARG A 83 -12.12 -1.88 -9.34
CA ARG A 83 -13.37 -2.63 -9.52
C ARG A 83 -13.15 -3.95 -10.26
N LYS A 84 -12.31 -3.98 -11.31
CA LYS A 84 -11.97 -5.23 -12.01
C LYS A 84 -11.30 -6.24 -11.07
N ILE A 85 -10.36 -5.79 -10.25
CA ILE A 85 -9.72 -6.64 -9.23
C ILE A 85 -10.73 -7.12 -8.19
N TYR A 86 -11.61 -6.23 -7.70
CA TYR A 86 -12.67 -6.60 -6.76
C TYR A 86 -13.60 -7.70 -7.33
N GLN A 87 -13.93 -7.62 -8.61
CA GLN A 87 -14.82 -8.59 -9.27
C GLN A 87 -14.19 -9.99 -9.37
N LEU A 88 -12.87 -10.13 -9.45
CA LEU A 88 -12.19 -11.43 -9.39
C LEU A 88 -12.44 -12.16 -8.08
N ASN A 89 -12.55 -11.41 -7.00
CA ASN A 89 -12.72 -11.93 -5.64
C ASN A 89 -14.19 -11.86 -5.15
N ALA A 90 -15.12 -11.47 -6.02
CA ALA A 90 -16.52 -11.24 -5.62
C ALA A 90 -17.17 -12.51 -5.05
N GLY A 91 -17.82 -12.34 -3.89
CA GLY A 91 -18.50 -13.45 -3.21
C GLY A 91 -17.60 -14.35 -2.37
N THR A 92 -16.30 -14.00 -2.21
CA THR A 92 -15.36 -14.74 -1.37
C THR A 92 -15.12 -14.00 -0.05
N ASP A 93 -14.86 -14.74 1.02
CA ASP A 93 -14.47 -14.20 2.34
C ASP A 93 -12.94 -14.23 2.47
N LEU A 94 -12.29 -13.25 1.84
CA LEU A 94 -10.84 -13.07 1.91
C LEU A 94 -10.43 -12.30 3.17
N SER A 95 -9.39 -12.77 3.82
CA SER A 95 -8.82 -12.16 5.02
C SER A 95 -7.30 -12.27 5.04
N GLU A 96 -6.66 -11.58 5.97
CA GLU A 96 -5.23 -11.72 6.23
C GLU A 96 -4.83 -13.19 6.47
N LYS A 97 -5.70 -13.95 7.16
CA LYS A 97 -5.50 -15.37 7.39
C LYS A 97 -5.39 -16.17 6.09
N THR A 98 -6.17 -15.83 5.06
CA THR A 98 -6.10 -16.49 3.74
C THR A 98 -4.73 -16.30 3.09
N PHE A 99 -4.13 -15.12 3.25
CA PHE A 99 -2.75 -14.87 2.82
C PHE A 99 -1.74 -15.65 3.67
N ASP A 100 -1.88 -15.66 4.98
CA ASP A 100 -0.99 -16.39 5.90
C ASP A 100 -1.02 -17.91 5.67
N GLU A 101 -2.13 -18.44 5.19
CA GLU A 101 -2.27 -19.84 4.77
C GLU A 101 -1.60 -20.14 3.42
N GLY A 102 -1.05 -19.13 2.73
CA GLY A 102 -0.37 -19.29 1.45
C GLY A 102 -1.28 -19.41 0.23
N ARG A 103 -2.57 -19.15 0.38
CA ARG A 103 -3.58 -19.26 -0.69
C ARG A 103 -3.72 -18.04 -1.56
N VAL A 104 -3.01 -16.94 -1.25
CA VAL A 104 -3.01 -15.69 -2.02
C VAL A 104 -1.64 -15.41 -2.60
N ALA A 105 -1.58 -14.95 -3.84
CA ALA A 105 -0.32 -14.66 -4.53
C ALA A 105 0.26 -13.29 -4.18
N PHE A 106 -0.56 -12.23 -4.22
CA PHE A 106 -0.12 -10.85 -4.02
C PHE A 106 -0.88 -10.17 -2.89
N ARG A 107 -0.19 -9.31 -2.15
CA ARG A 107 -0.79 -8.45 -1.12
C ARG A 107 -0.01 -7.14 -1.02
N PRO A 108 -0.65 -5.97 -1.13
CA PRO A 108 -0.05 -4.71 -0.73
C PRO A 108 0.31 -4.74 0.76
N MET A 109 1.46 -4.19 1.11
CA MET A 109 1.93 -4.11 2.48
C MET A 109 2.57 -2.76 2.78
N LEU A 110 2.39 -2.27 4.00
CA LEU A 110 3.23 -1.21 4.52
C LEU A 110 4.61 -1.76 4.91
N PHE A 111 5.65 -0.94 4.78
CA PHE A 111 6.99 -1.31 5.23
C PHE A 111 7.04 -1.74 6.70
N SER A 112 6.25 -1.13 7.56
CA SER A 112 6.11 -1.53 8.97
C SER A 112 5.51 -2.93 9.15
N GLU A 113 4.65 -3.37 8.23
CA GLU A 113 4.07 -4.72 8.25
C GLU A 113 5.09 -5.76 7.75
N TYR A 114 5.92 -5.42 6.75
CA TYR A 114 6.98 -6.27 6.26
C TYR A 114 7.80 -6.87 7.41
N ARG A 115 8.29 -6.03 8.32
CA ARG A 115 9.07 -6.48 9.46
C ARG A 115 8.30 -7.33 10.48
N SER A 116 6.99 -7.27 10.50
CA SER A 116 6.17 -8.15 11.35
C SER A 116 6.08 -9.57 10.80
N TYR A 117 6.34 -9.77 9.51
CA TYR A 117 6.43 -11.09 8.86
C TYR A 117 7.84 -11.69 8.92
N GLU A 118 8.87 -10.93 9.28
CA GLU A 118 10.19 -11.48 9.49
C GLU A 118 10.19 -12.51 10.64
N PRO A 119 10.95 -13.61 10.52
CA PRO A 119 11.07 -14.62 11.56
C PRO A 119 11.90 -14.07 12.73
N TYR A 120 11.31 -13.25 13.57
CA TYR A 120 11.88 -12.95 14.86
C TYR A 120 11.87 -14.22 15.73
N PRO A 121 13.00 -14.61 16.31
CA PRO A 121 13.09 -15.86 17.10
C PRO A 121 12.12 -15.93 18.28
N TRP A 122 11.60 -14.80 18.73
CA TRP A 122 10.68 -14.68 19.87
C TRP A 122 9.25 -14.21 19.51
N ARG A 123 8.96 -13.84 18.27
CA ARG A 123 7.59 -13.63 17.83
C ARG A 123 7.00 -14.97 17.42
N ILE A 124 5.80 -15.24 17.93
CA ILE A 124 4.99 -16.38 17.50
C ILE A 124 5.03 -16.40 15.98
N LYS A 125 5.62 -17.46 15.39
CA LYS A 125 5.57 -17.68 13.96
C LYS A 125 4.12 -17.50 13.53
N ARG A 126 3.78 -16.41 12.84
CA ARG A 126 2.65 -16.46 11.95
C ARG A 126 2.98 -17.59 10.99
N SER A 127 2.10 -18.56 10.87
CA SER A 127 2.36 -19.83 10.22
C SER A 127 2.43 -19.69 8.69
N SER A 128 3.26 -18.78 8.19
CA SER A 128 3.53 -18.72 6.76
C SER A 128 4.45 -19.89 6.40
N ASN A 129 3.87 -20.94 5.88
CA ASN A 129 4.62 -22.09 5.35
C ASN A 129 5.08 -21.86 3.90
N PHE A 130 5.22 -20.61 3.46
CA PHE A 130 5.59 -20.26 2.09
C PHE A 130 6.69 -19.20 2.07
N GLU A 131 7.50 -19.23 1.03
CA GLU A 131 8.47 -18.19 0.72
C GLU A 131 7.77 -17.00 0.04
N TRP A 132 8.13 -15.81 0.42
CA TRP A 132 7.59 -14.58 -0.15
C TRP A 132 8.69 -13.55 -0.41
N ASP A 133 8.39 -12.54 -1.19
CA ASP A 133 9.28 -11.43 -1.52
C ASP A 133 8.46 -10.14 -1.74
N CYS A 134 9.13 -8.99 -1.76
CA CYS A 134 8.52 -7.71 -2.06
C CYS A 134 9.02 -7.17 -3.40
N ILE A 135 8.12 -6.54 -4.13
CA ILE A 135 8.39 -5.80 -5.36
C ILE A 135 7.64 -4.46 -5.33
N ALA A 136 7.99 -3.55 -6.23
CA ALA A 136 7.26 -2.30 -6.37
C ALA A 136 5.77 -2.54 -6.72
N MET A 137 4.90 -1.58 -6.42
CA MET A 137 3.50 -1.63 -6.85
C MET A 137 3.40 -1.67 -8.38
N PRO A 138 2.38 -2.35 -8.97
CA PRO A 138 2.22 -2.36 -10.42
C PRO A 138 1.88 -0.97 -10.94
N SER A 139 2.51 -0.51 -12.02
CA SER A 139 2.28 0.81 -12.58
C SER A 139 0.91 0.92 -13.24
N GLY A 140 0.24 2.06 -12.99
CA GLY A 140 -1.00 2.41 -13.64
C GLY A 140 -0.82 2.92 -15.08
N THR A 141 -1.93 3.34 -15.70
CA THR A 141 -1.97 3.78 -17.11
C THR A 141 -1.75 5.27 -17.30
N SER A 142 -1.63 6.08 -16.24
CA SER A 142 -1.48 7.52 -16.38
C SER A 142 -0.11 7.94 -16.93
N ALA A 143 -0.09 9.09 -17.57
CA ALA A 143 1.13 9.64 -18.15
C ALA A 143 2.19 9.89 -17.07
N GLY A 144 3.28 9.13 -17.11
CA GLY A 144 4.37 9.17 -16.14
C GLY A 144 4.89 7.78 -15.77
N GLY A 145 4.05 6.75 -15.88
CA GLY A 145 4.46 5.32 -15.86
C GLY A 145 5.29 4.86 -14.67
N GLY A 146 5.26 5.59 -13.55
CA GLY A 146 5.99 5.20 -12.34
C GLY A 146 5.23 4.11 -11.56
N ASN A 147 5.98 3.29 -10.82
CA ASN A 147 5.44 2.28 -9.91
C ASN A 147 5.21 2.91 -8.54
N TYR A 148 4.29 3.88 -8.46
CA TYR A 148 4.08 4.69 -7.26
C TYR A 148 3.61 3.88 -6.07
N SER A 149 4.22 4.16 -4.92
CA SER A 149 3.86 3.60 -3.63
C SER A 149 3.37 4.70 -2.68
N ARG A 150 2.51 4.33 -1.73
CA ARG A 150 1.99 5.28 -0.74
C ARG A 150 3.07 5.66 0.27
N LEU A 151 3.31 6.95 0.43
CA LEU A 151 4.13 7.49 1.51
C LEU A 151 3.25 7.81 2.72
N SER A 152 3.36 7.00 3.76
CA SER A 152 2.75 7.29 5.07
C SER A 152 3.75 7.96 5.99
N THR A 153 3.42 9.15 6.49
CA THR A 153 4.30 9.94 7.36
C THR A 153 3.78 10.00 8.78
N LEU A 154 4.65 9.73 9.75
CA LEU A 154 4.39 9.98 11.16
C LEU A 154 4.77 11.43 11.49
N MET A 155 3.78 12.24 11.88
CA MET A 155 4.00 13.63 12.27
C MET A 155 3.98 13.78 13.78
N LEU A 156 4.94 14.54 14.30
CA LEU A 156 5.04 14.92 15.69
C LEU A 156 4.65 16.38 15.88
N GLY A 157 3.88 16.69 16.91
CA GLY A 157 3.45 18.04 17.23
C GLY A 157 3.62 18.38 18.70
N ILE A 158 3.71 19.68 19.00
CA ILE A 158 3.78 20.20 20.36
C ILE A 158 2.40 20.70 20.77
N SER A 159 1.87 20.21 21.89
CA SER A 159 0.59 20.68 22.41
C SER A 159 0.65 22.16 22.77
N GLN A 160 -0.33 22.95 22.34
CA GLN A 160 -0.49 24.37 22.73
C GLN A 160 -0.67 24.57 24.24
N ARG A 161 -1.06 23.52 24.97
CA ARG A 161 -1.29 23.57 26.41
C ARG A 161 -0.04 23.26 27.24
N THR A 162 1.09 22.93 26.58
CA THR A 162 2.32 22.61 27.32
C THR A 162 2.85 23.84 28.06
N LYS A 163 3.31 23.62 29.31
CA LYS A 163 4.03 24.63 30.09
C LYS A 163 5.54 24.63 29.84
N HIS A 164 6.03 23.67 29.02
CA HIS A 164 7.44 23.41 28.76
C HIS A 164 7.76 23.42 27.26
N SER A 165 7.26 24.41 26.53
CA SER A 165 7.37 24.47 25.06
C SER A 165 8.80 24.36 24.54
N ARG A 166 9.77 24.98 25.23
CA ARG A 166 11.19 24.90 24.89
C ARG A 166 11.73 23.46 24.99
N LEU A 167 11.44 22.76 26.10
CA LEU A 167 11.87 21.37 26.30
C LEU A 167 11.20 20.44 25.29
N SER A 168 9.89 20.65 25.03
CA SER A 168 9.15 19.88 24.03
C SER A 168 9.74 20.07 22.63
N TRP A 169 10.17 21.29 22.30
CA TRP A 169 10.84 21.57 21.03
C TRP A 169 12.20 20.88 20.93
N GLU A 170 13.03 20.95 21.97
CA GLU A 170 14.34 20.27 21.96
C GLU A 170 14.17 18.75 21.84
N LEU A 171 13.19 18.16 22.54
CA LEU A 171 12.87 16.74 22.41
C LEU A 171 12.43 16.39 20.97
N LEU A 172 11.50 17.16 20.42
CA LEU A 172 11.01 16.92 19.06
C LEU A 172 12.15 17.04 18.04
N LYS A 173 12.98 18.07 18.15
CA LYS A 173 14.14 18.28 17.30
C LYS A 173 15.14 17.12 17.43
N THR A 174 15.43 16.65 18.65
CA THR A 174 16.31 15.51 18.86
C THR A 174 15.77 14.26 18.17
N ILE A 175 14.49 13.91 18.37
CA ILE A 175 13.87 12.74 17.74
C ILE A 175 13.87 12.85 16.21
N ALA A 176 13.54 14.02 15.66
CA ALA A 176 13.32 14.20 14.23
C ALA A 176 14.58 14.46 13.42
N SER A 177 15.69 14.93 14.05
CA SER A 177 16.84 15.44 13.29
C SER A 177 18.21 14.93 13.73
N THR A 178 18.31 14.04 14.74
CA THR A 178 19.59 13.42 15.06
C THR A 178 19.74 12.09 14.35
N GLU A 179 20.91 11.81 13.80
CA GLU A 179 21.19 10.56 13.09
C GLU A 179 21.01 9.33 13.98
N GLU A 180 21.38 9.44 15.26
CA GLU A 180 21.21 8.37 16.25
C GLU A 180 19.73 7.96 16.37
N MET A 181 18.85 8.93 16.62
CA MET A 181 17.42 8.66 16.77
C MET A 181 16.79 8.20 15.46
N GLN A 182 17.20 8.76 14.34
CA GLN A 182 16.68 8.38 13.03
C GLN A 182 17.19 7.00 12.58
N THR A 183 18.37 6.57 13.01
CA THR A 183 18.83 5.19 12.82
C THR A 183 17.96 4.21 13.63
N MET A 184 17.55 4.56 14.85
CA MET A 184 16.62 3.74 15.64
C MET A 184 15.25 3.56 14.97
N VAL A 185 14.82 4.49 14.10
CA VAL A 185 13.59 4.32 13.31
C VAL A 185 13.70 3.10 12.41
N TYR A 186 14.84 2.84 11.79
CA TYR A 186 15.08 1.63 11.01
C TYR A 186 15.21 0.38 11.88
N THR A 187 15.98 0.44 12.96
CA THR A 187 16.35 -0.75 13.73
C THR A 187 15.23 -1.22 14.64
N GLU A 188 14.47 -0.30 15.24
CA GLU A 188 13.51 -0.62 16.32
C GLU A 188 12.05 -0.36 15.96
N LEU A 189 11.79 0.64 15.11
CA LEU A 189 10.42 1.12 14.87
C LEU A 189 9.83 0.68 13.54
N SER A 190 10.59 -0.08 12.73
CA SER A 190 10.13 -0.54 11.40
C SER A 190 9.66 0.59 10.48
N GLY A 191 10.35 1.72 10.51
CA GLY A 191 10.08 2.89 9.71
C GLY A 191 11.25 3.27 8.82
N VAL A 192 11.05 4.25 7.93
CA VAL A 192 12.09 4.86 7.10
C VAL A 192 12.48 6.21 7.69
N SER A 193 13.78 6.49 7.77
CA SER A 193 14.29 7.77 8.28
C SER A 193 13.86 8.94 7.41
N ALA A 194 13.55 10.09 8.03
CA ALA A 194 13.36 11.35 7.34
C ALA A 194 14.69 12.03 6.93
N LEU A 195 15.84 11.50 7.37
CA LEU A 195 17.15 12.03 7.03
C LEU A 195 17.80 11.22 5.90
N HIS A 196 18.12 11.86 4.79
CA HIS A 196 18.86 11.25 3.68
C HIS A 196 20.20 10.67 4.13
N SER A 197 20.94 11.39 5.01
CA SER A 197 22.22 10.92 5.55
C SER A 197 22.13 9.57 6.28
N VAL A 198 20.98 9.28 6.87
CA VAL A 198 20.72 7.99 7.52
C VAL A 198 20.26 6.95 6.50
N THR A 199 19.30 7.31 5.62
CA THR A 199 18.76 6.41 4.62
C THR A 199 19.83 5.90 3.65
N GLU A 200 20.78 6.77 3.28
CA GLU A 200 21.91 6.47 2.38
C GLU A 200 23.15 5.96 3.13
N SER A 201 23.06 5.73 4.43
CA SER A 201 24.21 5.30 5.22
C SER A 201 24.60 3.86 4.95
N ALA A 202 25.91 3.58 5.00
CA ALA A 202 26.43 2.21 4.90
C ALA A 202 25.89 1.28 5.99
N GLN A 203 25.40 1.81 7.11
CA GLN A 203 24.79 1.03 8.18
C GLN A 203 23.40 0.54 7.76
N VAL A 204 22.55 1.42 7.20
CA VAL A 204 21.22 1.06 6.70
C VAL A 204 21.35 0.13 5.50
N GLU A 205 22.26 0.40 4.57
CA GLU A 205 22.53 -0.49 3.44
C GLU A 205 22.88 -1.91 3.90
N ARG A 206 23.74 -2.06 4.92
CA ARG A 206 24.07 -3.37 5.49
C ARG A 206 22.86 -4.05 6.15
N LEU A 207 22.02 -3.29 6.85
CA LEU A 207 20.81 -3.85 7.46
C LEU A 207 19.86 -4.39 6.37
N LEU A 208 19.63 -3.63 5.31
CA LEU A 208 18.81 -4.04 4.17
C LEU A 208 19.38 -5.27 3.44
N GLN A 209 20.71 -5.36 3.34
CA GLN A 209 21.40 -6.51 2.75
C GLN A 209 21.33 -7.76 3.65
N LEU A 210 21.45 -7.62 4.96
CA LEU A 210 21.34 -8.73 5.91
C LEU A 210 19.92 -9.30 5.90
N ASP A 211 18.91 -8.45 5.92
CA ASP A 211 17.51 -8.87 5.82
C ASP A 211 17.27 -9.66 4.52
N SER A 212 17.90 -9.25 3.41
CA SER A 212 17.81 -9.94 2.11
C SER A 212 18.51 -11.32 2.10
N GLN A 213 19.59 -11.48 2.85
CA GLN A 213 20.36 -12.74 2.87
C GLN A 213 19.68 -13.81 3.72
N ASP A 214 19.11 -13.45 4.87
CA ASP A 214 18.49 -14.39 5.79
C ASP A 214 17.15 -14.96 5.27
N THR A 215 16.45 -14.21 4.43
CA THR A 215 15.13 -14.58 3.92
C THR A 215 15.15 -15.09 2.47
N ALA A 216 16.29 -15.07 1.78
CA ALA A 216 16.39 -15.19 0.32
C ALA A 216 15.49 -14.20 -0.43
N SER A 217 15.12 -13.08 0.23
CA SER A 217 14.20 -12.06 -0.20
C SER A 217 14.99 -10.89 -0.79
N ARG A 218 14.56 -10.39 -1.94
CA ARG A 218 15.10 -9.18 -2.56
C ARG A 218 14.39 -7.92 -2.06
N GLY A 219 13.27 -8.06 -1.34
CA GLY A 219 12.31 -7.01 -1.06
C GLY A 219 12.91 -5.77 -0.43
N MET A 220 13.82 -5.95 0.52
CA MET A 220 14.46 -4.83 1.19
C MET A 220 15.46 -4.07 0.30
N SER A 221 16.12 -4.75 -0.64
CA SER A 221 17.03 -4.11 -1.59
C SER A 221 16.29 -3.22 -2.60
N THR A 222 14.98 -3.40 -2.77
CA THR A 222 14.13 -2.57 -3.65
C THR A 222 13.61 -1.31 -2.95
N LEU A 223 13.69 -1.22 -1.62
CA LEU A 223 13.15 -0.09 -0.86
C LEU A 223 13.69 1.28 -1.32
N PRO A 224 14.99 1.48 -1.58
CA PRO A 224 15.48 2.76 -2.07
C PRO A 224 14.81 3.17 -3.40
N ALA A 225 14.66 2.25 -4.34
CA ALA A 225 13.99 2.52 -5.61
C ALA A 225 12.49 2.83 -5.41
N ILE A 226 11.82 2.10 -4.52
CA ILE A 226 10.41 2.37 -4.17
C ILE A 226 10.25 3.77 -3.55
N MET A 227 11.23 4.23 -2.77
CA MET A 227 11.17 5.56 -2.14
C MET A 227 11.30 6.72 -3.14
N GLU A 228 11.89 6.50 -4.31
CA GLU A 228 11.97 7.51 -5.38
C GLU A 228 10.59 7.80 -5.99
N ASP A 229 9.74 6.77 -6.09
CA ASP A 229 8.39 6.85 -6.66
C ASP A 229 7.32 6.74 -5.56
N THR A 230 7.27 7.73 -4.66
CA THR A 230 6.26 7.76 -3.60
C THR A 230 5.28 8.91 -3.75
N LEU A 231 4.02 8.66 -3.40
CA LEU A 231 2.95 9.64 -3.36
C LEU A 231 2.51 9.87 -1.92
N ALA A 232 2.71 11.09 -1.44
CA ALA A 232 2.16 11.54 -0.16
C ALA A 232 0.69 11.93 -0.36
N THR A 233 -0.20 11.37 0.45
CA THR A 233 -1.62 11.76 0.40
C THR A 233 -1.82 13.18 0.93
N PRO A 234 -2.65 14.03 0.29
CA PRO A 234 -2.99 15.35 0.78
C PRO A 234 -3.55 15.28 2.21
N ARG A 235 -3.27 16.30 3.01
CA ARG A 235 -3.81 16.40 4.38
C ARG A 235 -4.39 17.77 4.63
N PHE A 236 -5.70 17.79 4.87
CA PHE A 236 -6.49 18.98 5.19
C PHE A 236 -7.45 18.70 6.37
N VAL A 237 -8.04 19.71 6.93
CA VAL A 237 -8.80 19.62 8.21
C VAL A 237 -9.85 18.50 8.23
N ARG A 238 -10.53 18.24 7.10
CA ARG A 238 -11.59 17.23 6.99
C ARG A 238 -11.16 15.95 6.28
N TYR A 239 -9.87 15.77 6.05
CA TYR A 239 -9.35 14.66 5.24
C TYR A 239 -9.90 13.31 5.70
N HIS A 240 -9.81 13.01 6.99
CA HIS A 240 -10.25 11.72 7.54
C HIS A 240 -11.75 11.46 7.30
N GLN A 241 -12.59 12.47 7.62
CA GLN A 241 -14.04 12.37 7.38
C GLN A 241 -14.39 12.19 5.90
N ALA A 242 -13.68 12.91 5.01
CA ALA A 242 -13.88 12.80 3.58
C ALA A 242 -13.44 11.42 3.05
N MET A 243 -12.32 10.87 3.56
CA MET A 243 -11.84 9.53 3.20
C MET A 243 -12.79 8.42 3.68
N GLU A 244 -13.27 8.47 4.92
CA GLU A 244 -14.25 7.48 5.43
C GLU A 244 -15.54 7.49 4.59
N ARG A 245 -15.98 8.69 4.18
CA ARG A 245 -17.14 8.78 3.30
C ARG A 245 -16.86 8.26 1.90
N ALA A 246 -15.70 8.59 1.34
CA ALA A 246 -15.27 8.11 0.05
C ALA A 246 -15.19 6.59 0.02
N ASP A 247 -14.55 5.99 1.02
CA ASP A 247 -14.39 4.54 1.12
C ASP A 247 -15.74 3.83 1.09
N ARG A 248 -16.69 4.26 1.91
CA ARG A 248 -18.03 3.68 1.90
C ARG A 248 -18.72 3.80 0.54
N LEU A 249 -18.72 5.00 -0.06
CA LEU A 249 -19.43 5.25 -1.31
C LEU A 249 -18.81 4.52 -2.51
N ILE A 250 -17.47 4.52 -2.60
CA ILE A 250 -16.76 3.85 -3.69
C ILE A 250 -16.88 2.33 -3.56
N THR A 251 -16.74 1.78 -2.35
CA THR A 251 -16.89 0.34 -2.10
C THR A 251 -18.31 -0.13 -2.42
N GLU A 252 -19.34 0.61 -2.02
CA GLU A 252 -20.72 0.33 -2.40
C GLU A 252 -20.90 0.36 -3.93
N ALA A 253 -20.31 1.34 -4.61
CA ALA A 253 -20.40 1.45 -6.07
C ALA A 253 -19.66 0.33 -6.79
N MET A 254 -18.50 -0.13 -6.29
CA MET A 254 -17.75 -1.25 -6.88
C MET A 254 -18.54 -2.56 -6.86
N SER A 255 -19.35 -2.78 -5.82
CA SER A 255 -20.19 -3.96 -5.68
C SER A 255 -21.53 -3.91 -6.43
N ALA A 256 -21.95 -2.72 -6.86
CA ALA A 256 -23.24 -2.51 -7.49
C ALA A 256 -23.23 -2.85 -8.99
N ASP A 257 -24.33 -3.50 -9.45
CA ASP A 257 -24.56 -3.77 -10.87
C ASP A 257 -25.32 -2.60 -11.54
N LYS A 258 -24.69 -1.42 -11.55
CA LYS A 258 -25.26 -0.17 -12.13
C LYS A 258 -24.20 0.49 -13.02
N ASN A 259 -24.62 1.52 -13.78
CA ASN A 259 -23.71 2.35 -14.54
C ASN A 259 -22.68 3.00 -13.60
N PHE A 260 -21.47 2.46 -13.60
CA PHE A 260 -20.41 2.81 -12.66
C PHE A 260 -19.92 4.25 -12.86
N GLU A 261 -19.78 4.70 -14.10
CA GLU A 261 -19.35 6.07 -14.42
C GLU A 261 -20.33 7.11 -13.84
N LEU A 262 -21.62 6.88 -13.98
CA LEU A 262 -22.63 7.75 -13.40
C LEU A 262 -22.57 7.76 -11.86
N GLN A 263 -22.29 6.62 -11.25
CA GLN A 263 -22.10 6.54 -9.81
C GLN A 263 -20.87 7.33 -9.35
N LEU A 264 -19.74 7.26 -10.06
CA LEU A 264 -18.54 8.05 -9.74
C LEU A 264 -18.80 9.55 -9.78
N LEU A 265 -19.56 10.04 -10.78
CA LEU A 265 -19.98 11.45 -10.84
C LEU A 265 -20.84 11.85 -9.64
N GLN A 266 -21.78 10.99 -9.23
CA GLN A 266 -22.61 11.27 -8.05
C GLN A 266 -21.81 11.26 -6.74
N ILE A 267 -20.85 10.34 -6.62
CA ILE A 267 -19.95 10.25 -5.48
C ILE A 267 -19.10 11.52 -5.38
N GLN A 268 -18.52 11.97 -6.50
CA GLN A 268 -17.77 13.23 -6.52
C GLN A 268 -18.59 14.40 -5.99
N GLN A 269 -19.81 14.61 -6.48
CA GLN A 269 -20.67 15.69 -6.01
C GLN A 269 -20.94 15.61 -4.49
N GLN A 270 -21.14 14.40 -3.98
CA GLN A 270 -21.35 14.20 -2.54
C GLN A 270 -20.10 14.49 -1.72
N LEU A 271 -18.91 14.16 -2.24
CA LEU A 271 -17.64 14.44 -1.59
C LEU A 271 -17.31 15.93 -1.62
N ASP A 272 -17.55 16.63 -2.72
CA ASP A 272 -17.38 18.09 -2.81
C ASP A 272 -18.25 18.83 -1.76
N ILE A 273 -19.49 18.37 -1.55
CA ILE A 273 -20.34 18.91 -0.47
C ILE A 273 -19.71 18.63 0.91
N THR A 274 -19.10 17.47 1.11
CA THR A 274 -18.45 17.14 2.39
C THR A 274 -17.23 18.02 2.67
N LEU A 275 -16.49 18.40 1.63
CA LEU A 275 -15.30 19.24 1.74
C LEU A 275 -15.68 20.71 2.09
N THR A 276 -16.84 21.19 1.65
CA THR A 276 -17.28 22.58 1.80
C THR A 276 -18.20 22.82 2.99
N SER A 277 -18.80 21.79 3.58
CA SER A 277 -19.70 21.90 4.76
C SER A 277 -18.95 21.83 6.07
#